data_60acf16d9dbd83dd48837db813a33c89
#
_entry.id   60acf16d9dbd83dd48837db813a33c89
#
_cell.length_a   1.000
_cell.length_b   1.000
_cell.length_c   1.000
_cell.angle_alpha   90.00
_cell.angle_beta   90.00
_cell.angle_gamma   90.00
#
_symmetry.space_group_name_H-M   'P 1'
#
loop_
_entity.id
_entity.type
_entity.pdbx_description
1 polymer ?
#
loop_
_entity_poly.entity_id
_entity_poly.type
_entity_poly.pdbx_seq_one_letter_code
_entity_poly.pdbx_strand_id
1 'polypeptide(L)'
;SLGAALLGQEFISLWPGPYLGTDIPGIYPVKDVIKELETNQICGVAHGRAEFGPRALGNRSLLADPRGEDIKDKVNAIKKRQKFRPFAPVILAEELENYFEINTNQSPYMQFTAKAKPDTIKNFPAIVHADGTARVQTVTAWDNPGLRRILEVWFEKTKCPMLLNTSLNIRGEPLVNTEQDALNFQHKYGVK
;
A
#
# COMPACT_ATOMS: atom_id res chain seq x y z
N SER A 1 0.51 14.13 -17.38
CA SER A 1 0.35 13.96 -15.93
C SER A 1 -0.13 15.26 -15.29
N LEU A 2 -0.68 15.21 -14.08
CA LEU A 2 -1.15 16.41 -13.37
C LEU A 2 0.00 17.42 -13.17
N GLY A 3 1.21 16.96 -12.84
CA GLY A 3 2.39 17.82 -12.72
C GLY A 3 2.75 18.53 -14.03
N ALA A 4 2.64 17.85 -15.18
CA ALA A 4 2.88 18.47 -16.47
C ALA A 4 1.80 19.53 -16.82
N ALA A 5 0.55 19.31 -16.40
CA ALA A 5 -0.52 20.30 -16.59
C ALA A 5 -0.33 21.55 -15.72
N LEU A 6 0.26 21.43 -14.55
CA LEU A 6 0.54 22.53 -13.64
C LEU A 6 1.75 23.38 -14.05
N LEU A 7 2.69 22.82 -14.81
CA LEU A 7 3.89 23.55 -15.29
C LEU A 7 3.59 24.72 -16.23
N GLY A 8 2.40 24.76 -16.84
CA GLY A 8 1.98 25.83 -17.74
C GLY A 8 1.05 26.89 -17.12
N GLN A 9 0.84 26.84 -15.80
CA GLN A 9 -0.06 27.78 -15.12
C GLN A 9 0.72 28.91 -14.44
N GLU A 10 0.21 30.14 -14.54
CA GLU A 10 0.77 31.34 -13.88
C GLU A 10 0.56 31.32 -12.35
N PHE A 11 -0.30 30.45 -11.83
CA PHE A 11 -0.60 30.35 -10.39
C PHE A 11 -0.08 29.04 -9.83
N ILE A 12 0.68 29.13 -8.74
CA ILE A 12 1.07 27.98 -7.93
C ILE A 12 -0.17 27.54 -7.14
N SER A 13 -0.84 26.50 -7.62
CA SER A 13 -1.87 25.82 -6.84
C SER A 13 -1.20 25.00 -5.73
N LEU A 14 -1.68 25.14 -4.49
CA LEU A 14 -1.28 24.24 -3.41
C LEU A 14 -1.64 22.80 -3.82
N TRP A 15 -0.66 21.91 -3.78
CA TRP A 15 -0.88 20.49 -4.07
C TRP A 15 -1.72 19.85 -2.95
N PRO A 16 -2.97 19.43 -3.21
CA PRO A 16 -3.84 18.86 -2.19
C PRO A 16 -3.54 17.37 -1.90
N GLY A 17 -2.47 16.83 -2.45
CA GLY A 17 -2.13 15.42 -2.36
C GLY A 17 -2.75 14.57 -3.49
N PRO A 18 -2.52 13.25 -3.46
CA PRO A 18 -2.99 12.33 -4.51
C PRO A 18 -4.44 11.88 -4.34
N TYR A 19 -5.10 12.19 -3.23
CA TYR A 19 -6.44 11.70 -2.87
C TYR A 19 -7.53 12.59 -3.45
N LEU A 20 -7.76 12.50 -4.76
CA LEU A 20 -8.66 13.38 -5.52
C LEU A 20 -9.90 12.65 -6.08
N GLY A 21 -9.96 11.32 -5.98
CA GLY A 21 -11.03 10.49 -6.52
C GLY A 21 -12.30 10.46 -5.66
N THR A 22 -13.16 9.49 -5.92
CA THR A 22 -14.43 9.28 -5.21
C THR A 22 -14.18 9.05 -3.71
N ASP A 23 -15.00 9.69 -2.88
CA ASP A 23 -14.92 9.58 -1.43
C ASP A 23 -15.80 8.44 -0.91
N ILE A 24 -15.26 7.63 0.00
CA ILE A 24 -16.01 6.69 0.85
C ILE A 24 -15.87 7.21 2.28
N PRO A 25 -16.89 7.95 2.77
CA PRO A 25 -16.79 8.64 4.05
C PRO A 25 -16.81 7.67 5.24
N GLY A 26 -16.39 8.16 6.40
CA GLY A 26 -16.45 7.41 7.65
C GLY A 26 -15.17 7.50 8.47
N ILE A 27 -15.03 6.61 9.44
CA ILE A 27 -13.82 6.45 10.25
C ILE A 27 -12.95 5.39 9.61
N TYR A 28 -11.66 5.69 9.45
CA TYR A 28 -10.71 4.73 8.87
C TYR A 28 -10.70 3.44 9.70
N PRO A 29 -10.90 2.24 9.10
CA PRO A 29 -11.27 1.01 9.80
C PRO A 29 -10.07 0.29 10.44
N VAL A 30 -9.27 0.99 11.23
CA VAL A 30 -8.00 0.47 11.79
C VAL A 30 -8.19 -0.85 12.53
N LYS A 31 -9.20 -0.94 13.41
CA LYS A 31 -9.43 -2.14 14.22
C LYS A 31 -9.78 -3.36 13.37
N ASP A 32 -10.63 -3.17 12.38
CA ASP A 32 -11.10 -4.26 11.50
C ASP A 32 -9.97 -4.73 10.60
N VAL A 33 -9.17 -3.81 10.05
CA VAL A 33 -7.99 -4.13 9.24
C VAL A 33 -6.96 -4.91 10.05
N ILE A 34 -6.64 -4.48 11.28
CA ILE A 34 -5.69 -5.22 12.14
C ILE A 34 -6.21 -6.61 12.45
N LYS A 35 -7.49 -6.74 12.82
CA LYS A 35 -8.11 -8.04 13.09
C LYS A 35 -8.04 -8.98 11.86
N GLU A 36 -8.32 -8.45 10.69
CA GLU A 36 -8.29 -9.22 9.45
C GLU A 36 -6.86 -9.65 9.07
N LEU A 37 -5.88 -8.76 9.23
CA LEU A 37 -4.46 -9.09 9.02
C LEU A 37 -3.96 -10.17 10.01
N GLU A 38 -4.38 -10.12 11.27
CA GLU A 38 -4.04 -11.14 12.27
C GLU A 38 -4.68 -12.50 11.96
N THR A 39 -5.88 -12.50 11.38
CA THR A 39 -6.65 -13.74 11.13
C THR A 39 -6.31 -14.36 9.76
N ASN A 40 -6.30 -13.54 8.72
CA ASN A 40 -6.23 -13.97 7.32
C ASN A 40 -4.98 -13.51 6.59
N GLN A 41 -4.13 -12.71 7.23
CA GLN A 41 -2.88 -12.14 6.68
C GLN A 41 -3.09 -11.15 5.51
N ILE A 42 -4.31 -10.98 5.01
CA ILE A 42 -4.64 -10.14 3.85
C ILE A 42 -5.93 -9.38 4.17
N CYS A 43 -5.96 -8.08 3.86
CA CYS A 43 -7.13 -7.23 4.05
C CYS A 43 -7.29 -6.22 2.92
N GLY A 44 -8.53 -5.99 2.46
CA GLY A 44 -8.88 -4.90 1.58
C GLY A 44 -9.16 -3.61 2.36
N VAL A 45 -8.74 -2.47 1.82
CA VAL A 45 -9.08 -1.14 2.37
C VAL A 45 -9.69 -0.29 1.28
N ALA A 46 -10.93 0.16 1.49
CA ALA A 46 -11.63 1.12 0.66
C ALA A 46 -12.23 2.21 1.57
N HIS A 47 -11.56 3.36 1.69
CA HIS A 47 -11.95 4.44 2.60
C HIS A 47 -11.45 5.79 2.09
N GLY A 48 -12.16 6.88 2.45
CA GLY A 48 -11.77 8.23 2.05
C GLY A 48 -11.73 8.41 0.53
N ARG A 49 -11.09 9.46 0.07
CA ARG A 49 -10.96 9.74 -1.37
C ARG A 49 -9.98 8.77 -2.03
N ALA A 50 -10.40 8.20 -3.16
CA ALA A 50 -9.53 7.32 -3.95
C ALA A 50 -8.28 8.07 -4.43
N GLU A 51 -7.19 7.34 -4.58
CA GLU A 51 -5.96 7.86 -5.17
C GLU A 51 -6.17 8.22 -6.65
N PHE A 52 -5.67 9.38 -7.07
CA PHE A 52 -5.62 9.80 -8.46
C PHE A 52 -4.22 9.56 -9.02
N GLY A 53 -4.01 8.39 -9.60
CA GLY A 53 -2.69 8.00 -10.10
C GLY A 53 -2.54 6.48 -10.28
N PRO A 54 -1.33 6.04 -10.68
CA PRO A 54 -1.11 4.62 -11.02
C PRO A 54 -0.87 3.72 -9.80
N ARG A 55 -0.92 4.24 -8.58
CA ARG A 55 -0.58 3.49 -7.35
C ARG A 55 -1.67 3.64 -6.31
N ALA A 56 -1.98 2.55 -5.61
CA ALA A 56 -2.73 2.58 -4.37
C ALA A 56 -1.82 3.01 -3.23
N LEU A 57 -2.27 3.95 -2.42
CA LEU A 57 -1.49 4.58 -1.35
C LEU A 57 -2.19 4.48 0.02
N GLY A 58 -3.13 3.54 0.16
CA GLY A 58 -3.80 3.23 1.41
C GLY A 58 -5.33 3.37 1.38
N ASN A 59 -5.91 4.12 0.44
CA ASN A 59 -7.36 4.35 0.40
C ASN A 59 -8.10 3.37 -0.53
N ARG A 60 -7.42 2.74 -1.48
CA ARG A 60 -7.93 1.65 -2.34
C ARG A 60 -6.86 0.57 -2.44
N SER A 61 -6.55 -0.02 -1.29
CA SER A 61 -5.39 -0.90 -1.12
C SER A 61 -5.80 -2.31 -0.74
N LEU A 62 -5.06 -3.29 -1.24
CA LEU A 62 -4.96 -4.61 -0.69
C LEU A 62 -3.67 -4.65 0.14
N LEU A 63 -3.81 -4.80 1.44
CA LEU A 63 -2.72 -4.88 2.41
C LEU A 63 -2.49 -6.34 2.81
N ALA A 64 -1.23 -6.72 3.07
CA ALA A 64 -0.93 -8.05 3.59
C ALA A 64 0.29 -8.04 4.52
N ASP A 65 0.35 -9.04 5.40
CA ASP A 65 1.53 -9.29 6.24
C ASP A 65 2.70 -9.77 5.36
N PRO A 66 3.81 -9.04 5.29
CA PRO A 66 4.90 -9.38 4.38
C PRO A 66 5.79 -10.56 4.85
N ARG A 67 5.58 -11.09 6.07
CA ARG A 67 6.45 -12.07 6.72
C ARG A 67 6.23 -13.51 6.27
N GLY A 68 5.09 -13.82 5.67
CA GLY A 68 4.78 -15.19 5.21
C GLY A 68 5.50 -15.53 3.91
N GLU A 69 6.11 -16.70 3.81
CA GLU A 69 6.79 -17.16 2.59
C GLU A 69 5.84 -17.30 1.41
N ASP A 70 4.59 -17.71 1.67
CA ASP A 70 3.55 -17.94 0.67
C ASP A 70 2.66 -16.72 0.38
N ILE A 71 2.83 -15.62 1.12
CA ILE A 71 1.96 -14.45 1.01
C ILE A 71 1.99 -13.82 -0.39
N LYS A 72 3.16 -13.82 -1.03
CA LYS A 72 3.32 -13.36 -2.41
C LYS A 72 2.44 -14.16 -3.38
N ASP A 73 2.42 -15.48 -3.23
CA ASP A 73 1.63 -16.38 -4.07
C ASP A 73 0.13 -16.23 -3.79
N LYS A 74 -0.27 -16.12 -2.52
CA LYS A 74 -1.64 -15.87 -2.11
C LYS A 74 -2.19 -14.56 -2.71
N VAL A 75 -1.47 -13.46 -2.56
CA VAL A 75 -1.89 -12.16 -3.10
C VAL A 75 -1.91 -12.18 -4.64
N ASN A 76 -0.92 -12.81 -5.30
CA ASN A 76 -0.93 -12.95 -6.76
C ASN A 76 -2.09 -13.82 -7.26
N ALA A 77 -2.49 -14.84 -6.50
CA ALA A 77 -3.67 -15.67 -6.82
C ALA A 77 -4.98 -14.86 -6.76
N ILE A 78 -5.18 -14.07 -5.69
CA ILE A 78 -6.32 -13.14 -5.57
C ILE A 78 -6.34 -12.19 -6.78
N LYS A 79 -5.19 -11.60 -7.11
CA LYS A 79 -5.04 -10.64 -8.21
C LYS A 79 -5.08 -11.29 -9.60
N LYS A 80 -5.17 -12.62 -9.72
CA LYS A 80 -5.15 -13.39 -10.97
C LYS A 80 -4.00 -12.99 -11.90
N ARG A 81 -2.80 -12.84 -11.35
CA ARG A 81 -1.60 -12.42 -12.09
C ARG A 81 -0.44 -13.40 -11.88
N GLN A 82 0.64 -13.20 -12.64
CA GLN A 82 1.80 -14.09 -12.61
C GLN A 82 2.47 -14.08 -11.22
N LYS A 83 2.84 -15.25 -10.71
CA LYS A 83 3.41 -15.46 -9.37
C LYS A 83 4.76 -14.75 -9.16
N PHE A 84 5.55 -14.55 -10.22
CA PHE A 84 6.86 -13.89 -10.11
C PHE A 84 6.77 -12.40 -9.80
N ARG A 85 5.61 -11.74 -10.01
CA ARG A 85 5.47 -10.29 -9.81
C ARG A 85 5.61 -9.95 -8.34
N PRO A 86 6.54 -9.02 -7.99
CA PRO A 86 6.71 -8.56 -6.63
C PRO A 86 5.64 -7.55 -6.24
N PHE A 87 5.62 -7.23 -4.95
CA PHE A 87 4.78 -6.20 -4.35
C PHE A 87 5.63 -5.11 -3.72
N ALA A 88 5.03 -3.96 -3.49
CA ALA A 88 5.65 -2.84 -2.82
C ALA A 88 5.40 -2.93 -1.30
N PRO A 89 6.42 -2.69 -0.45
CA PRO A 89 6.16 -2.43 0.96
C PRO A 89 5.61 -1.01 1.16
N VAL A 90 4.72 -0.88 2.15
CA VAL A 90 4.42 0.38 2.81
C VAL A 90 4.99 0.31 4.22
N ILE A 91 5.77 1.31 4.62
CA ILE A 91 6.55 1.33 5.86
C ILE A 91 6.40 2.65 6.61
N LEU A 92 6.49 2.62 7.94
CA LEU A 92 6.65 3.82 8.75
C LEU A 92 7.91 4.59 8.27
N ALA A 93 7.78 5.89 8.02
CA ALA A 93 8.85 6.67 7.40
C ALA A 93 10.15 6.64 8.21
N GLU A 94 10.06 6.69 9.54
CA GLU A 94 11.18 6.64 10.48
C GLU A 94 11.90 5.29 10.51
N GLU A 95 11.25 4.23 10.05
CA GLU A 95 11.82 2.87 10.01
C GLU A 95 12.49 2.56 8.67
N LEU A 96 12.38 3.43 7.66
CA LEU A 96 12.85 3.19 6.30
C LEU A 96 14.31 2.72 6.25
N GLU A 97 15.20 3.47 6.91
CA GLU A 97 16.65 3.22 6.89
C GLU A 97 17.06 1.95 7.64
N ASN A 98 16.22 1.42 8.52
CA ASN A 98 16.49 0.15 9.21
C ASN A 98 16.39 -1.05 8.24
N TYR A 99 15.60 -0.93 7.17
CA TYR A 99 15.28 -2.02 6.24
C TYR A 99 15.81 -1.82 4.82
N PHE A 100 16.00 -0.56 4.39
CA PHE A 100 16.35 -0.22 3.01
C PHE A 100 17.48 0.79 2.92
N GLU A 101 18.29 0.66 1.86
CA GLU A 101 19.29 1.65 1.46
C GLU A 101 18.66 2.50 0.33
N ILE A 102 18.46 3.79 0.58
CA ILE A 102 17.83 4.74 -0.34
C ILE A 102 18.40 6.14 -0.14
N ASN A 103 18.53 6.93 -1.21
CA ASN A 103 19.10 8.27 -1.17
C ASN A 103 18.08 9.36 -0.83
N THR A 104 16.96 8.99 -0.23
CA THR A 104 15.92 9.93 0.22
C THR A 104 15.29 9.39 1.49
N ASN A 105 14.87 10.27 2.39
CA ASN A 105 14.17 9.91 3.61
C ASN A 105 12.65 9.71 3.43
N GLN A 106 12.12 9.98 2.23
CA GLN A 106 10.69 9.86 1.94
C GLN A 106 10.41 9.38 0.52
N SER A 107 9.40 8.50 0.40
CA SER A 107 8.86 7.98 -0.85
C SER A 107 7.34 7.79 -0.73
N PRO A 108 6.55 8.85 -0.48
CA PRO A 108 5.14 8.71 -0.14
C PRO A 108 4.28 8.16 -1.30
N TYR A 109 4.75 8.27 -2.54
CA TYR A 109 4.01 7.89 -3.75
C TYR A 109 4.57 6.68 -4.48
N MET A 110 5.41 5.86 -3.83
CA MET A 110 6.10 4.72 -4.47
C MET A 110 6.92 5.11 -5.70
N GLN A 111 7.52 6.31 -5.71
CA GLN A 111 8.28 6.82 -6.86
C GLN A 111 9.73 6.35 -6.90
N PHE A 112 10.26 5.88 -5.78
CA PHE A 112 11.66 5.44 -5.68
C PHE A 112 11.78 3.95 -5.42
N THR A 113 12.86 3.39 -5.95
CA THR A 113 13.32 2.03 -5.69
C THR A 113 14.48 2.09 -4.71
N ALA A 114 14.42 1.27 -3.68
CA ALA A 114 15.42 1.14 -2.64
C ALA A 114 16.08 -0.25 -2.68
N LYS A 115 17.33 -0.36 -2.30
CA LYS A 115 17.98 -1.65 -2.10
C LYS A 115 17.60 -2.21 -0.74
N ALA A 116 17.09 -3.43 -0.69
CA ALA A 116 16.75 -4.09 0.56
C ALA A 116 18.00 -4.58 1.28
N LYS A 117 18.08 -4.41 2.59
CA LYS A 117 19.15 -4.95 3.41
C LYS A 117 19.07 -6.49 3.49
N PRO A 118 20.16 -7.21 3.78
CA PRO A 118 20.18 -8.67 3.80
C PRO A 118 19.08 -9.30 4.66
N ASP A 119 18.84 -8.76 5.86
CA ASP A 119 17.80 -9.26 6.75
C ASP A 119 16.39 -8.98 6.20
N THR A 120 16.20 -7.87 5.48
CA THR A 120 14.94 -7.56 4.80
C THR A 120 14.67 -8.57 3.69
N ILE A 121 15.65 -8.89 2.88
CA ILE A 121 15.53 -9.90 1.81
C ILE A 121 15.14 -11.25 2.39
N LYS A 122 15.78 -11.67 3.48
CA LYS A 122 15.53 -12.94 4.15
C LYS A 122 14.16 -13.03 4.79
N ASN A 123 13.74 -11.97 5.51
CA ASN A 123 12.55 -12.01 6.35
C ASN A 123 11.27 -11.58 5.62
N PHE A 124 11.39 -10.87 4.49
CA PHE A 124 10.26 -10.27 3.76
C PHE A 124 10.33 -10.50 2.24
N PRO A 125 10.47 -11.75 1.77
CA PRO A 125 10.70 -12.04 0.35
C PRO A 125 9.54 -11.60 -0.56
N ALA A 126 8.34 -11.42 -0.02
CA ALA A 126 7.16 -11.01 -0.77
C ALA A 126 7.25 -9.59 -1.34
N ILE A 127 8.04 -8.72 -0.71
CA ILE A 127 8.15 -7.29 -1.06
C ILE A 127 9.49 -6.91 -1.69
N VAL A 128 10.36 -7.91 -1.93
CA VAL A 128 11.67 -7.70 -2.56
C VAL A 128 11.65 -8.28 -3.96
N HIS A 129 12.22 -7.54 -4.92
CA HIS A 129 12.41 -7.96 -6.30
C HIS A 129 13.56 -8.97 -6.41
N ALA A 130 13.65 -9.67 -7.54
CA ALA A 130 14.71 -10.65 -7.79
C ALA A 130 16.13 -10.07 -7.77
N ASP A 131 16.26 -8.76 -8.03
CA ASP A 131 17.51 -8.01 -7.99
C ASP A 131 17.87 -7.45 -6.60
N GLY A 132 17.11 -7.80 -5.56
CA GLY A 132 17.29 -7.31 -4.20
C GLY A 132 16.76 -5.90 -3.94
N THR A 133 16.00 -5.32 -4.85
CA THR A 133 15.40 -4.01 -4.68
C THR A 133 13.92 -4.08 -4.28
N ALA A 134 13.36 -2.96 -3.79
CA ALA A 134 11.94 -2.81 -3.52
C ALA A 134 11.47 -1.40 -3.87
N ARG A 135 10.26 -1.26 -4.39
CA ARG A 135 9.63 0.04 -4.62
C ARG A 135 8.84 0.46 -3.40
N VAL A 136 9.46 1.25 -2.53
CA VAL A 136 8.96 1.53 -1.18
C VAL A 136 7.94 2.67 -1.18
N GLN A 137 6.89 2.54 -0.37
CA GLN A 137 6.05 3.64 0.08
C GLN A 137 6.38 3.95 1.54
N THR A 138 6.78 5.18 1.84
CA THR A 138 6.86 5.68 3.22
C THR A 138 5.56 6.34 3.63
N VAL A 139 5.21 6.27 4.91
CA VAL A 139 4.01 6.92 5.45
C VAL A 139 4.37 7.70 6.71
N THR A 140 4.10 9.01 6.67
CA THR A 140 4.11 9.91 7.83
C THR A 140 2.68 10.15 8.31
N ALA A 141 2.53 10.85 9.45
CA ALA A 141 1.21 11.27 9.94
C ALA A 141 0.48 12.23 8.98
N TRP A 142 1.22 12.92 8.10
CA TRP A 142 0.68 13.90 7.16
C TRP A 142 0.24 13.30 5.83
N ASP A 143 0.84 12.17 5.42
CA ASP A 143 0.54 11.55 4.12
C ASP A 143 -0.82 10.85 4.11
N ASN A 144 -1.02 9.95 5.07
CA ASN A 144 -2.27 9.20 5.26
C ASN A 144 -2.39 8.79 6.74
N PRO A 145 -3.09 9.57 7.58
CA PRO A 145 -3.20 9.30 9.01
C PRO A 145 -3.82 7.92 9.34
N GLY A 146 -4.76 7.46 8.53
CA GLY A 146 -5.42 6.16 8.74
C GLY A 146 -4.47 5.00 8.48
N LEU A 147 -3.79 5.00 7.34
CA LEU A 147 -2.78 4.00 7.00
C LEU A 147 -1.61 4.03 8.00
N ARG A 148 -1.18 5.25 8.38
CA ARG A 148 -0.16 5.44 9.42
C ARG A 148 -0.57 4.73 10.71
N ARG A 149 -1.81 4.93 11.16
CA ARG A 149 -2.30 4.29 12.40
C ARG A 149 -2.36 2.76 12.30
N ILE A 150 -2.69 2.21 11.14
CA ILE A 150 -2.59 0.76 10.91
C ILE A 150 -1.16 0.29 11.12
N LEU A 151 -0.18 0.95 10.48
CA LEU A 151 1.23 0.57 10.59
C LEU A 151 1.76 0.66 12.03
N GLU A 152 1.40 1.70 12.78
CA GLU A 152 1.78 1.84 14.20
C GLU A 152 1.26 0.68 15.05
N VAL A 153 -0.05 0.40 14.96
CA VAL A 153 -0.67 -0.71 15.72
C VAL A 153 -0.10 -2.06 15.29
N TRP A 154 0.13 -2.23 13.99
CA TRP A 154 0.76 -3.44 13.47
C TRP A 154 2.19 -3.61 14.00
N PHE A 155 2.98 -2.54 14.02
CA PHE A 155 4.35 -2.55 14.55
C PHE A 155 4.38 -2.81 16.07
N GLU A 156 3.49 -2.21 16.84
CA GLU A 156 3.35 -2.48 18.28
C GLU A 156 3.14 -3.97 18.57
N LYS A 157 2.25 -4.62 17.78
CA LYS A 157 1.88 -6.03 17.95
C LYS A 157 2.92 -7.01 17.41
N THR A 158 3.53 -6.70 16.29
CA THR A 158 4.28 -7.69 15.51
C THR A 158 5.78 -7.43 15.41
N LYS A 159 6.21 -6.23 15.78
CA LYS A 159 7.57 -5.71 15.57
C LYS A 159 7.96 -5.60 14.08
N CYS A 160 6.99 -5.68 13.19
CA CYS A 160 7.17 -5.45 11.75
C CYS A 160 6.58 -4.07 11.40
N PRO A 161 7.40 -3.07 11.01
CA PRO A 161 6.94 -1.70 10.77
C PRO A 161 6.33 -1.50 9.38
N MET A 162 6.07 -2.59 8.66
CA MET A 162 5.64 -2.52 7.27
C MET A 162 4.56 -3.54 6.94
N LEU A 163 3.83 -3.27 5.85
CA LEU A 163 2.89 -4.17 5.20
C LEU A 163 3.19 -4.23 3.70
N LEU A 164 2.79 -5.30 3.04
CA LEU A 164 2.68 -5.35 1.59
C LEU A 164 1.50 -4.47 1.18
N ASN A 165 1.68 -3.59 0.18
CA ASN A 165 0.64 -2.74 -0.38
C ASN A 165 0.52 -2.92 -1.90
N THR A 166 -0.70 -3.16 -2.36
CA THR A 166 -1.05 -3.19 -3.78
C THR A 166 -2.46 -2.67 -4.01
N SER A 167 -2.81 -2.33 -5.26
CA SER A 167 -4.13 -1.81 -5.61
C SER A 167 -5.26 -2.80 -5.34
N LEU A 168 -6.41 -2.29 -4.87
CA LEU A 168 -7.62 -3.07 -4.62
C LEU A 168 -8.36 -3.31 -5.93
N ASN A 169 -7.86 -4.25 -6.73
CA ASN A 169 -8.44 -4.74 -7.97
C ASN A 169 -7.82 -6.08 -8.35
N ILE A 170 -8.38 -6.77 -9.32
CA ILE A 170 -7.76 -7.90 -9.98
C ILE A 170 -7.33 -7.54 -11.41
N ARG A 171 -6.57 -8.44 -12.05
CA ARG A 171 -6.15 -8.27 -13.44
C ARG A 171 -7.37 -8.15 -14.37
N GLY A 172 -7.38 -7.09 -15.18
CA GLY A 172 -8.44 -6.85 -16.17
C GLY A 172 -9.67 -6.14 -15.62
N GLU A 173 -9.72 -5.86 -14.30
CA GLU A 173 -10.77 -5.06 -13.68
C GLU A 173 -10.24 -3.69 -13.27
N PRO A 174 -11.09 -2.64 -13.26
CA PRO A 174 -10.72 -1.34 -12.75
C PRO A 174 -10.43 -1.39 -11.24
N LEU A 175 -9.82 -0.34 -10.73
CA LEU A 175 -9.68 -0.13 -9.29
C LEU A 175 -11.07 0.02 -8.65
N VAL A 176 -11.28 -0.61 -7.50
CA VAL A 176 -12.44 -0.33 -6.63
C VAL A 176 -12.53 1.18 -6.43
N ASN A 177 -13.69 1.78 -6.69
CA ASN A 177 -13.88 3.22 -6.61
C ASN A 177 -14.91 3.60 -5.56
N THR A 178 -16.08 2.95 -5.57
CA THR A 178 -17.21 3.22 -4.66
C THR A 178 -17.30 2.18 -3.55
N GLU A 179 -18.12 2.46 -2.53
CA GLU A 179 -18.46 1.48 -1.49
C GLU A 179 -19.11 0.22 -2.08
N GLN A 180 -19.98 0.39 -3.07
CA GLN A 180 -20.60 -0.75 -3.75
C GLN A 180 -19.57 -1.62 -4.48
N ASP A 181 -18.56 -1.01 -5.11
CA ASP A 181 -17.46 -1.76 -5.72
C ASP A 181 -16.67 -2.56 -4.68
N ALA A 182 -16.44 -1.99 -3.49
CA ALA A 182 -15.75 -2.65 -2.39
C ALA A 182 -16.55 -3.86 -1.88
N LEU A 183 -17.85 -3.71 -1.66
CA LEU A 183 -18.74 -4.80 -1.27
C LEU A 183 -18.80 -5.92 -2.33
N ASN A 184 -18.87 -5.55 -3.61
CA ASN A 184 -18.82 -6.48 -4.72
C ASN A 184 -17.48 -7.23 -4.77
N PHE A 185 -16.37 -6.53 -4.53
CA PHE A 185 -15.03 -7.13 -4.48
C PHE A 185 -14.93 -8.14 -3.33
N GLN A 186 -15.38 -7.76 -2.14
CA GLN A 186 -15.42 -8.63 -0.95
C GLN A 186 -16.23 -9.89 -1.24
N HIS A 187 -17.46 -9.74 -1.76
CA HIS A 187 -18.35 -10.87 -2.05
C HIS A 187 -17.77 -11.80 -3.11
N LYS A 188 -17.16 -11.24 -4.16
CA LYS A 188 -16.65 -11.99 -5.31
C LYS A 188 -15.33 -12.71 -5.04
N TYR A 189 -14.46 -12.13 -4.22
CA TYR A 189 -13.09 -12.62 -4.01
C TYR A 189 -12.79 -13.05 -2.57
N GLY A 190 -13.74 -12.91 -1.65
CA GLY A 190 -13.61 -13.34 -0.25
C GLY A 190 -12.60 -12.52 0.55
N VAL A 191 -12.21 -11.34 0.07
CA VAL A 191 -11.29 -10.44 0.77
C VAL A 191 -12.12 -9.43 1.55
N LYS A 192 -11.94 -9.39 2.85
CA LYS A 192 -12.57 -8.41 3.73
C LYS A 192 -11.69 -7.18 3.86
#